data_f5ffe248168db2ceeff32033ef68a97f
#
_entry.id   f5ffe248168db2ceeff32033ef68a97f
#
_cell.length_a   1.000
_cell.length_b   1.000
_cell.length_c   1.000
_cell.angle_alpha   90.00
_cell.angle_beta   90.00
_cell.angle_gamma   90.00
#
_symmetry.space_group_name_H-M   'P 1'
#
loop_
_entity.id
_entity.type
_entity.pdbx_description
1 polymer ?
#
loop_
_entity_poly.entity_id
_entity_poly.type
_entity_poly.pdbx_seq_one_letter_code
_entity_poly.pdbx_strand_id
1 'polypeptide(L)'
;MSIDIEKAIVRSIDEIVIGPKRLTKYEKARIVAARALQLAMGAPPLIDISSLQNKDPVIIAERELLLGVLPILIKREKPNGEYQLIPLKILADIERKKVEKLNDIIIKHFGEEHSLL
;
A
#
# COMPACT_ATOMS: atom_id res chain seq x y z
N MET A 1 22.61 3.66 16.73
CA MET A 1 21.15 3.62 16.62
C MET A 1 20.69 3.82 15.18
N SER A 2 21.05 4.93 14.53
CA SER A 2 20.70 5.16 13.12
C SER A 2 21.28 4.11 12.16
N ILE A 3 22.46 3.58 12.46
CA ILE A 3 23.10 2.54 11.63
C ILE A 3 22.26 1.26 11.62
N ASP A 4 21.68 0.89 12.75
CA ASP A 4 20.84 -0.31 12.85
C ASP A 4 19.53 -0.15 12.08
N ILE A 5 18.96 1.06 12.09
CA ILE A 5 17.75 1.36 11.34
C ILE A 5 18.03 1.26 9.84
N GLU A 6 19.14 1.81 9.36
CA GLU A 6 19.49 1.73 7.93
C GLU A 6 19.68 0.29 7.47
N LYS A 7 20.30 -0.55 8.28
CA LYS A 7 20.48 -1.98 7.98
C LYS A 7 19.16 -2.73 7.95
N ALA A 8 18.18 -2.27 8.72
CA ALA A 8 16.86 -2.89 8.78
C ALA A 8 15.98 -2.53 7.59
N ILE A 9 16.30 -1.45 6.87
CA ILE A 9 15.52 -1.01 5.73
C ILE A 9 15.73 -1.94 4.53
N VAL A 10 14.63 -2.53 4.05
CA VAL A 10 14.60 -3.41 2.89
C VAL A 10 14.66 -2.54 1.63
N ARG A 11 15.48 -2.92 0.67
CA ARG A 11 15.66 -2.19 -0.59
C ARG A 11 14.98 -2.85 -1.79
N SER A 12 14.75 -4.17 -1.68
CA SER A 12 14.07 -4.92 -2.74
C SER A 12 13.20 -6.00 -2.11
N ILE A 13 12.27 -6.52 -2.91
CA ILE A 13 11.37 -7.58 -2.46
C ILE A 13 12.12 -8.84 -2.01
N ASP A 14 13.26 -9.12 -2.62
CA ASP A 14 14.06 -10.32 -2.31
C ASP A 14 14.68 -10.27 -0.91
N GLU A 15 14.86 -9.07 -0.35
CA GLU A 15 15.44 -8.89 0.98
C GLU A 15 14.43 -9.13 2.11
N ILE A 16 13.15 -9.26 1.79
CA ILE A 16 12.12 -9.48 2.81
C ILE A 16 12.21 -10.92 3.31
N VAL A 17 12.54 -11.09 4.58
CA VAL A 17 12.60 -12.40 5.23
C VAL A 17 11.61 -12.54 6.38
N ILE A 18 11.09 -11.42 6.89
CA ILE A 18 10.07 -11.43 7.95
C ILE A 18 8.70 -11.23 7.33
N GLY A 19 7.88 -12.27 7.39
CA GLY A 19 6.54 -12.26 6.81
C GLY A 19 6.54 -12.46 5.29
N PRO A 20 5.37 -12.38 4.67
CA PRO A 20 5.22 -12.65 3.24
C PRO A 20 5.78 -11.49 2.39
N LYS A 21 6.17 -11.82 1.17
CA LYS A 21 6.64 -10.82 0.19
C LYS A 21 5.46 -10.12 -0.48
N ARG A 22 4.51 -9.70 0.32
CA ARG A 22 3.31 -8.98 -0.10
C ARG A 22 2.74 -8.21 1.07
N LEU A 23 1.89 -7.24 0.77
CA LEU A 23 1.17 -6.49 1.79
C LEU A 23 0.10 -7.40 2.41
N THR A 24 0.09 -7.52 3.74
CA THR A 24 -0.96 -8.29 4.41
C THR A 24 -2.25 -7.48 4.51
N LYS A 25 -3.38 -8.19 4.69
CA LYS A 25 -4.68 -7.55 4.88
C LYS A 25 -4.69 -6.57 6.05
N TYR A 26 -4.03 -6.95 7.15
CA TYR A 26 -3.97 -6.12 8.36
C TYR A 26 -3.14 -4.87 8.14
N GLU A 27 -2.01 -5.01 7.48
CA GLU A 27 -1.16 -3.87 7.14
C GLU A 27 -1.90 -2.90 6.23
N LYS A 28 -2.55 -3.41 5.19
CA LYS A 28 -3.34 -2.60 4.28
C LYS A 28 -4.47 -1.87 4.99
N ALA A 29 -5.24 -2.58 5.81
CA ALA A 29 -6.37 -2.00 6.52
C ALA A 29 -5.93 -0.87 7.46
N ARG A 30 -4.82 -1.07 8.17
CA ARG A 30 -4.30 -0.07 9.11
C ARG A 30 -3.81 1.18 8.38
N ILE A 31 -3.11 1.01 7.28
CA ILE A 31 -2.59 2.13 6.49
C ILE A 31 -3.74 2.93 5.89
N VAL A 32 -4.71 2.25 5.27
CA VAL A 32 -5.86 2.90 4.66
C VAL A 32 -6.67 3.66 5.71
N ALA A 33 -6.93 3.04 6.86
CA ALA A 33 -7.68 3.68 7.94
C ALA A 33 -6.98 4.93 8.47
N ALA A 34 -5.67 4.84 8.72
CA ALA A 34 -4.90 5.96 9.22
C ALA A 34 -4.84 7.11 8.21
N ARG A 35 -4.61 6.78 6.94
CA ARG A 35 -4.55 7.80 5.88
C ARG A 35 -5.92 8.44 5.63
N ALA A 36 -6.98 7.65 5.63
CA ALA A 36 -8.35 8.16 5.46
C ALA A 36 -8.70 9.15 6.56
N LEU A 37 -8.29 8.86 7.80
CA LEU A 37 -8.50 9.79 8.91
C LEU A 37 -7.76 11.11 8.69
N GLN A 38 -6.51 11.07 8.24
CA GLN A 38 -5.74 12.26 7.92
C GLN A 38 -6.45 13.10 6.84
N LEU A 39 -6.92 12.44 5.77
CA LEU A 39 -7.63 13.11 4.69
C LEU A 39 -8.94 13.73 5.17
N ALA A 40 -9.69 13.02 6.02
CA ALA A 40 -10.93 13.52 6.59
C ALA A 40 -10.70 14.75 7.48
N MET A 41 -9.51 14.85 8.07
CA MET A 41 -9.12 15.98 8.91
C MET A 41 -8.48 17.14 8.12
N GLY A 42 -8.45 17.04 6.80
CA GLY A 42 -8.01 18.14 5.95
C GLY A 42 -6.61 18.00 5.33
N ALA A 43 -5.95 16.85 5.50
CA ALA A 43 -4.67 16.65 4.84
C ALA A 43 -4.85 16.68 3.31
N PRO A 44 -3.92 17.29 2.57
CA PRO A 44 -4.02 17.34 1.11
C PRO A 44 -3.77 15.96 0.51
N PRO A 45 -4.55 15.55 -0.50
CA PRO A 45 -4.25 14.32 -1.24
C PRO A 45 -2.89 14.42 -1.93
N LEU A 46 -2.20 13.27 -2.03
CA LEU A 46 -0.92 13.17 -2.72
C LEU A 46 -1.07 12.79 -4.19
N ILE A 47 -2.30 12.60 -4.64
CA ILE A 47 -2.63 12.26 -6.02
C ILE A 47 -3.66 13.25 -6.55
N ASP A 48 -3.80 13.30 -7.87
CA ASP A 48 -4.84 14.10 -8.50
C ASP A 48 -6.19 13.37 -8.35
N ILE A 49 -7.12 14.00 -7.63
CA ILE A 49 -8.44 13.44 -7.37
C ILE A 49 -9.53 13.99 -8.29
N SER A 50 -9.18 14.88 -9.21
CA SER A 50 -10.17 15.55 -10.07
C SER A 50 -10.94 14.57 -10.95
N SER A 51 -10.32 13.45 -11.34
CA SER A 51 -10.94 12.42 -12.18
C SER A 51 -11.73 11.38 -11.40
N LEU A 52 -11.66 11.40 -10.07
CA LEU A 52 -12.37 10.41 -9.25
C LEU A 52 -13.83 10.78 -9.13
N GLN A 53 -14.71 9.80 -9.40
CA GLN A 53 -16.14 9.97 -9.24
C GLN A 53 -16.51 10.08 -7.76
N ASN A 54 -15.89 9.25 -6.94
CA ASN A 54 -16.10 9.23 -5.49
C ASN A 54 -14.84 9.74 -4.81
N LYS A 55 -14.97 10.85 -4.07
CA LYS A 55 -13.86 11.50 -3.35
C LYS A 55 -13.90 11.20 -1.86
N ASP A 56 -14.47 10.07 -1.47
CA ASP A 56 -14.43 9.58 -0.10
C ASP A 56 -12.99 9.39 0.36
N PRO A 57 -12.63 9.83 1.58
CA PRO A 57 -11.26 9.68 2.09
C PRO A 57 -10.72 8.26 2.01
N VAL A 58 -11.55 7.24 2.23
CA VAL A 58 -11.13 5.84 2.13
C VAL A 58 -10.74 5.49 0.70
N ILE A 59 -11.51 5.94 -0.28
CA ILE A 59 -11.23 5.69 -1.70
C ILE A 59 -9.92 6.36 -2.12
N ILE A 60 -9.71 7.60 -1.68
CA ILE A 60 -8.46 8.32 -1.95
C ILE A 60 -7.28 7.61 -1.31
N ALA A 61 -7.43 7.19 -0.04
CA ALA A 61 -6.37 6.48 0.68
C ALA A 61 -5.99 5.17 0.00
N GLU A 62 -6.97 4.40 -0.45
CA GLU A 62 -6.73 3.15 -1.19
C GLU A 62 -5.96 3.41 -2.49
N ARG A 63 -6.33 4.46 -3.20
CA ARG A 63 -5.66 4.84 -4.45
C ARG A 63 -4.22 5.27 -4.20
N GLU A 64 -4.00 6.07 -3.15
CA GLU A 64 -2.65 6.49 -2.77
C GLU A 64 -1.77 5.30 -2.39
N LEU A 65 -2.34 4.32 -1.67
CA LEU A 65 -1.62 3.11 -1.31
C LEU A 65 -1.20 2.33 -2.56
N LEU A 66 -2.12 2.09 -3.49
CA LEU A 66 -1.83 1.34 -4.72
C LEU A 66 -0.77 2.02 -5.58
N LEU A 67 -0.76 3.35 -5.62
CA LEU A 67 0.22 4.09 -6.40
C LEU A 67 1.57 4.19 -5.68
N GLY A 68 1.65 3.76 -4.43
CA GLY A 68 2.91 3.74 -3.68
C GLY A 68 3.45 5.11 -3.32
N VAL A 69 2.59 6.13 -3.27
CA VAL A 69 3.02 7.50 -3.01
C VAL A 69 3.12 7.84 -1.53
N LEU A 70 2.61 6.97 -0.65
CA LEU A 70 2.67 7.20 0.80
C LEU A 70 4.08 6.92 1.33
N PRO A 71 4.72 7.86 2.01
CA PRO A 71 6.07 7.67 2.55
C PRO A 71 6.04 6.92 3.88
N ILE A 72 5.68 5.64 3.82
CA ILE A 72 5.48 4.79 5.00
C ILE A 72 6.48 3.65 4.97
N LEU A 73 7.06 3.37 6.14
CA LEU A 73 7.86 2.17 6.39
C LEU A 73 7.03 1.24 7.26
N ILE A 74 6.89 -0.01 6.82
CA ILE A 74 6.18 -1.03 7.57
C ILE A 74 7.20 -1.80 8.39
N LYS A 75 7.03 -1.81 9.72
CA LYS A 75 7.90 -2.55 10.62
C LYS A 75 7.35 -3.95 10.80
N ARG A 76 8.16 -4.95 10.51
CA ARG A 76 7.87 -6.35 10.81
C ARG A 76 8.92 -6.86 11.78
N GLU A 77 8.47 -7.39 12.90
CA GLU A 77 9.33 -7.78 14.00
C GLU A 77 9.10 -9.24 14.38
N LYS A 78 10.21 -9.95 14.64
CA LYS A 78 10.17 -11.31 15.18
C LYS A 78 10.06 -11.26 16.70
N PRO A 79 9.61 -12.36 17.34
CA PRO A 79 9.57 -12.43 18.80
C PRO A 79 10.92 -12.20 19.50
N ASN A 80 12.04 -12.49 18.81
CA ASN A 80 13.39 -12.26 19.35
C ASN A 80 13.87 -10.81 19.25
N GLY A 81 13.04 -9.91 18.73
CA GLY A 81 13.39 -8.49 18.59
C GLY A 81 14.00 -8.10 17.26
N GLU A 82 14.39 -9.06 16.43
CA GLU A 82 14.86 -8.75 15.07
C GLU A 82 13.72 -8.16 14.25
N TYR A 83 14.02 -7.15 13.45
CA TYR A 83 12.99 -6.49 12.67
C TYR A 83 13.49 -6.04 11.30
N GLN A 84 12.55 -5.80 10.41
CA GLN A 84 12.77 -5.19 9.10
C GLN A 84 11.84 -3.99 8.94
N LEU A 85 12.32 -2.98 8.24
CA LEU A 85 11.51 -1.82 7.84
C LEU A 85 11.33 -1.90 6.33
N ILE A 86 10.10 -2.10 5.90
CA ILE A 86 9.78 -2.32 4.50
C ILE A 86 9.09 -1.08 3.94
N PRO A 87 9.70 -0.39 2.96
CA PRO A 87 9.03 0.73 2.32
C PRO A 87 7.74 0.27 1.66
N LEU A 88 6.66 0.99 1.93
CA LEU A 88 5.35 0.64 1.37
C LEU A 88 5.40 0.53 -0.16
N LYS A 89 6.19 1.37 -0.81
CA LYS A 89 6.31 1.37 -2.28
C LYS A 89 6.66 0.00 -2.84
N ILE A 90 7.52 -0.75 -2.17
CA ILE A 90 7.93 -2.10 -2.62
C ILE A 90 6.72 -3.04 -2.62
N LEU A 91 5.94 -3.02 -1.55
CA LEU A 91 4.76 -3.88 -1.42
C LEU A 91 3.59 -3.38 -2.26
N ALA A 92 3.48 -2.07 -2.45
CA ALA A 92 2.44 -1.47 -3.26
C ALA A 92 2.54 -1.88 -4.73
N ASP A 93 3.75 -2.01 -5.26
CA ASP A 93 3.97 -2.46 -6.64
C ASP A 93 3.38 -3.86 -6.86
N ILE A 94 3.54 -4.75 -5.89
CA ILE A 94 3.00 -6.11 -5.96
C ILE A 94 1.47 -6.08 -5.83
N GLU A 95 0.96 -5.28 -4.92
CA GLU A 95 -0.48 -5.13 -4.72
C GLU A 95 -1.16 -4.58 -5.97
N ARG A 96 -0.54 -3.59 -6.62
CA ARG A 96 -1.05 -3.00 -7.86
C ARG A 96 -1.11 -4.02 -8.99
N LYS A 97 -0.05 -4.81 -9.17
CA LYS A 97 0.01 -5.86 -10.18
C LYS A 97 -1.09 -6.90 -9.96
N LYS A 98 -1.34 -7.25 -8.72
CA LYS A 98 -2.39 -8.19 -8.34
C LYS A 98 -3.77 -7.64 -8.69
N VAL A 99 -4.03 -6.37 -8.39
CA VAL A 99 -5.30 -5.70 -8.70
C VAL A 99 -5.49 -5.57 -10.22
N GLU A 100 -4.45 -5.20 -10.95
CA GLU A 100 -4.49 -5.11 -12.41
C GLU A 100 -4.85 -6.44 -13.04
N LYS A 101 -4.21 -7.53 -12.59
CA LYS A 101 -4.48 -8.87 -13.10
C LYS A 101 -5.92 -9.29 -12.83
N LEU A 102 -6.42 -9.03 -11.62
CA LEU A 102 -7.80 -9.31 -11.25
C LEU A 102 -8.77 -8.47 -12.09
N ASN A 103 -8.44 -7.20 -12.29
CA ASN A 103 -9.25 -6.29 -13.09
C ASN A 103 -9.38 -6.77 -14.54
N ASP A 104 -8.28 -7.23 -15.15
CA ASP A 104 -8.31 -7.79 -16.51
C ASP A 104 -9.23 -8.99 -16.61
N ILE A 105 -9.23 -9.86 -15.60
CA ILE A 105 -10.13 -11.02 -15.54
C ILE A 105 -11.58 -10.55 -15.46
N ILE A 106 -11.87 -9.57 -14.63
CA ILE A 106 -13.22 -9.03 -14.46
C ILE A 106 -13.73 -8.39 -15.74
N ILE A 107 -12.93 -7.57 -16.40
CA ILE A 107 -13.29 -6.93 -17.67
C ILE A 107 -13.57 -7.98 -18.73
N LYS A 108 -12.72 -8.99 -18.82
CA LYS A 108 -12.86 -10.07 -19.81
C LYS A 108 -14.17 -10.83 -19.64
N HIS A 109 -14.59 -11.09 -18.42
CA HIS A 109 -15.76 -11.93 -18.14
C HIS A 109 -17.05 -11.15 -17.88
N PHE A 110 -16.98 -9.91 -17.42
CA PHE A 110 -18.15 -9.12 -16.98
C PHE A 110 -18.28 -7.76 -17.67
N GLY A 111 -17.26 -7.31 -18.43
CA GLY A 111 -17.26 -6.03 -19.11
C GLY A 111 -16.59 -4.91 -18.33
N GLU A 112 -16.32 -3.79 -19.03
CA GLU A 112 -15.59 -2.65 -18.48
C GLU A 112 -16.32 -1.96 -17.33
N GLU A 113 -17.66 -2.02 -17.28
CA GLU A 113 -18.45 -1.42 -16.23
C GLU A 113 -18.17 -2.03 -14.84
N HIS A 114 -17.50 -3.19 -14.79
CA HIS A 114 -17.12 -3.85 -13.54
C HIS A 114 -15.66 -3.62 -13.16
N SER A 115 -14.96 -2.73 -13.88
CA SER A 115 -13.55 -2.45 -13.62
C SER A 115 -13.29 -2.02 -12.17
N LEU A 116 -12.19 -2.53 -11.59
CA LEU A 116 -11.73 -2.18 -10.25
C LEU A 116 -10.84 -0.94 -10.24
N LEU A 117 -10.39 -0.48 -11.39
CA LEU A 117 -9.47 0.63 -11.51
C LEU A 117 -10.12 1.91 -12.05
#